data_934194f6f6987193091b3d4dfac34d4b
#
_entry.id   934194f6f6987193091b3d4dfac34d4b
#
_cell.length_a   1.000
_cell.length_b   1.000
_cell.length_c   1.000
_cell.angle_alpha   90.00
_cell.angle_beta   90.00
_cell.angle_gamma   90.00
#
_symmetry.space_group_name_H-M   'P 1'
#
loop_
_entity.id
_entity.type
_entity.pdbx_description
1 polymer ?
#
loop_
_entity_poly.entity_id
_entity_poly.type
_entity_poly.pdbx_seq_one_letter_code
_entity_poly.pdbx_strand_id
1 'polypeptide(L)'
;INTLGVLYLVTGDGEVECVEDLRGRTIYLTGKGTTPEAALRYILHENGFADEDYALDFKSEAAEVAAVLAEKPEALGLLPQPFATAALMKNKSLRAALDMNEEWEKLSGGMGGMVTGVTIVRNEFLEEHEDAVREFLREHEESAAALNRDPETGAALAVQAGIVAGEEIALEAIPQCNVTCIQGKELREKLEGYLKVLAGFDQELIGGSLPEEAFYYMDPAGNRTQE
;
A
#
# COMPACT_ATOMS: atom_id res chain seq x y z
N ILE A 1 4.81 4.99 10.02
CA ILE A 1 4.04 4.38 8.91
C ILE A 1 2.57 4.49 9.25
N ASN A 2 1.78 4.99 8.32
CA ASN A 2 0.33 5.15 8.50
C ASN A 2 -0.49 4.17 7.63
N THR A 3 0.12 3.59 6.59
CA THR A 3 -0.55 2.66 5.68
C THR A 3 0.45 1.64 5.14
N LEU A 4 0.12 0.36 5.26
CA LEU A 4 0.86 -0.72 4.64
C LEU A 4 0.35 -1.00 3.21
N GLY A 5 0.62 -2.19 2.65
CA GLY A 5 0.22 -2.53 1.29
C GLY A 5 -1.28 -2.47 1.06
N VAL A 6 -1.69 -1.86 -0.04
CA VAL A 6 -3.12 -1.66 -0.41
C VAL A 6 -3.41 -2.06 -1.86
N LEU A 7 -2.46 -2.73 -2.51
CA LEU A 7 -2.58 -3.09 -3.92
C LEU A 7 -3.09 -4.51 -4.10
N TYR A 8 -4.05 -4.68 -4.98
CA TYR A 8 -4.68 -5.96 -5.31
C TYR A 8 -4.71 -6.18 -6.81
N LEU A 9 -4.34 -7.36 -7.25
CA LEU A 9 -4.60 -7.79 -8.63
C LEU A 9 -6.04 -8.29 -8.72
N VAL A 10 -6.84 -7.61 -9.51
CA VAL A 10 -8.27 -7.88 -9.70
C VAL A 10 -8.52 -8.43 -11.10
N THR A 11 -9.26 -9.51 -11.20
CA THR A 11 -9.66 -10.12 -12.46
C THR A 11 -10.91 -11.00 -12.28
N GLY A 12 -11.63 -11.25 -13.34
CA GLY A 12 -12.67 -12.29 -13.42
C GLY A 12 -12.17 -13.61 -14.02
N ASP A 13 -10.90 -13.65 -14.44
CA ASP A 13 -10.28 -14.89 -14.92
C ASP A 13 -10.04 -15.86 -13.76
N GLY A 14 -10.73 -16.99 -13.79
CA GLY A 14 -10.62 -18.02 -12.75
C GLY A 14 -9.31 -18.80 -12.76
N GLU A 15 -8.51 -18.69 -13.84
CA GLU A 15 -7.24 -19.41 -13.98
C GLU A 15 -6.05 -18.68 -13.31
N VAL A 16 -6.22 -17.41 -12.89
CA VAL A 16 -5.16 -16.64 -12.21
C VAL A 16 -5.19 -16.93 -10.70
N GLU A 17 -4.33 -17.80 -10.21
CA GLU A 17 -4.25 -18.21 -8.80
C GLU A 17 -2.92 -17.83 -8.15
N CYS A 18 -1.87 -17.59 -8.94
CA CYS A 18 -0.53 -17.24 -8.46
C CYS A 18 0.15 -16.23 -9.40
N VAL A 19 1.32 -15.74 -9.00
CA VAL A 19 2.09 -14.75 -9.79
C VAL A 19 2.50 -15.32 -11.14
N GLU A 20 2.82 -16.60 -11.23
CA GLU A 20 3.25 -17.28 -12.44
C GLU A 20 2.20 -17.25 -13.56
N ASP A 21 0.91 -17.19 -13.22
CA ASP A 21 -0.21 -17.13 -14.18
C ASP A 21 -0.32 -15.78 -14.91
N LEU A 22 0.50 -14.79 -14.50
CA LEU A 22 0.58 -13.48 -15.15
C LEU A 22 1.47 -13.48 -16.40
N ARG A 23 2.17 -14.62 -16.70
CA ARG A 23 3.09 -14.70 -17.82
C ARG A 23 2.36 -14.56 -19.16
N GLY A 24 2.89 -13.70 -20.03
CA GLY A 24 2.29 -13.40 -21.34
C GLY A 24 1.08 -12.47 -21.28
N ARG A 25 0.72 -11.96 -20.11
CA ARG A 25 -0.50 -11.17 -19.90
C ARG A 25 -0.21 -9.67 -19.91
N THR A 26 -1.26 -8.89 -20.15
CA THR A 26 -1.24 -7.44 -19.98
C THR A 26 -1.88 -7.07 -18.67
N ILE A 27 -1.17 -6.30 -17.84
CA ILE A 27 -1.64 -5.81 -16.54
C ILE A 27 -1.92 -4.30 -16.68
N TYR A 28 -3.17 -3.92 -16.38
CA TYR A 28 -3.61 -2.52 -16.37
C TYR A 28 -3.37 -1.93 -14.97
N LEU A 29 -2.71 -0.77 -14.90
CA LEU A 29 -2.36 -0.15 -13.63
C LEU A 29 -2.23 1.36 -13.74
N THR A 30 -2.03 2.04 -12.61
CA THR A 30 -1.67 3.46 -12.53
C THR A 30 -0.28 3.61 -11.93
N GLY A 31 0.25 4.84 -11.90
CA GLY A 31 1.46 5.16 -11.16
C GLY A 31 2.75 4.78 -11.88
N LYS A 32 2.84 5.07 -13.19
CA LYS A 32 4.08 4.90 -13.96
C LYS A 32 5.25 5.67 -13.32
N GLY A 33 6.37 4.99 -13.09
CA GLY A 33 7.54 5.55 -12.43
C GLY A 33 7.37 5.75 -10.91
N THR A 34 6.37 5.11 -10.31
CA THR A 34 6.10 5.23 -8.87
C THR A 34 5.96 3.87 -8.19
N THR A 35 5.68 3.86 -6.89
CA THR A 35 5.61 2.67 -6.05
C THR A 35 4.76 1.50 -6.61
N PRO A 36 3.55 1.70 -7.16
CA PRO A 36 2.77 0.58 -7.71
C PRO A 36 3.48 -0.19 -8.82
N GLU A 37 4.13 0.53 -9.76
CA GLU A 37 4.92 -0.12 -10.81
C GLU A 37 6.13 -0.84 -10.22
N ALA A 38 6.88 -0.15 -9.35
CA ALA A 38 8.09 -0.70 -8.75
C ALA A 38 7.79 -1.98 -7.94
N ALA A 39 6.73 -1.98 -7.14
CA ALA A 39 6.31 -3.13 -6.36
C ALA A 39 5.89 -4.31 -7.25
N LEU A 40 5.10 -4.05 -8.29
CA LEU A 40 4.70 -5.10 -9.23
C LEU A 40 5.90 -5.70 -9.95
N ARG A 41 6.80 -4.85 -10.50
CA ARG A 41 8.00 -5.31 -11.19
C ARG A 41 8.92 -6.12 -10.28
N TYR A 42 9.11 -5.67 -9.03
CA TYR A 42 9.88 -6.42 -8.04
C TYR A 42 9.30 -7.83 -7.84
N ILE A 43 7.98 -7.92 -7.58
CA ILE A 43 7.31 -9.21 -7.38
C ILE A 43 7.45 -10.11 -8.62
N LEU A 44 7.24 -9.57 -9.82
CA LEU A 44 7.40 -10.35 -11.07
C LEU A 44 8.85 -10.81 -11.25
N HIS A 45 9.84 -9.93 -11.08
CA HIS A 45 11.26 -10.25 -11.22
C HIS A 45 11.71 -11.34 -10.25
N GLU A 46 11.35 -11.23 -8.97
CA GLU A 46 11.68 -12.26 -7.96
C GLU A 46 10.99 -13.61 -8.21
N ASN A 47 9.90 -13.62 -8.99
CA ASN A 47 9.25 -14.83 -9.50
C ASN A 47 9.79 -15.27 -10.88
N GLY A 48 10.95 -14.74 -11.31
CA GLY A 48 11.67 -15.17 -12.51
C GLY A 48 11.07 -14.68 -13.83
N PHE A 49 10.37 -13.54 -13.81
CA PHE A 49 9.90 -12.88 -15.03
C PHE A 49 10.99 -11.95 -15.58
N ALA A 50 11.19 -11.99 -16.89
CA ALA A 50 11.87 -10.96 -17.64
C ALA A 50 10.86 -9.90 -18.12
N ASP A 51 11.32 -8.72 -18.54
CA ASP A 51 10.45 -7.63 -18.97
C ASP A 51 9.59 -7.98 -20.20
N GLU A 52 10.05 -8.90 -21.04
CA GLU A 52 9.31 -9.43 -22.20
C GLU A 52 8.22 -10.46 -21.84
N ASP A 53 8.19 -10.94 -20.61
CA ASP A 53 7.25 -11.96 -20.15
C ASP A 53 5.88 -11.39 -19.80
N TYR A 54 5.70 -10.08 -19.77
CA TYR A 54 4.45 -9.40 -19.46
C TYR A 54 4.36 -8.03 -20.14
N ALA A 55 3.19 -7.44 -20.16
CA ALA A 55 2.99 -6.07 -20.63
C ALA A 55 2.30 -5.22 -19.55
N LEU A 56 2.71 -3.95 -19.42
CA LEU A 56 2.08 -2.97 -18.54
C LEU A 56 1.36 -1.92 -19.36
N ASP A 57 0.07 -1.74 -19.13
CA ASP A 57 -0.75 -0.71 -19.74
C ASP A 57 -1.16 0.31 -18.68
N PHE A 58 -0.52 1.48 -18.71
CA PHE A 58 -0.71 2.53 -17.71
C PHE A 58 -1.93 3.38 -18.00
N LYS A 59 -2.79 3.53 -17.02
CA LYS A 59 -3.92 4.44 -17.00
C LYS A 59 -3.61 5.65 -16.13
N SER A 60 -4.31 6.76 -16.37
CA SER A 60 -4.13 7.99 -15.61
C SER A 60 -4.67 7.86 -14.19
N GLU A 61 -5.81 7.16 -14.03
CA GLU A 61 -6.49 7.01 -12.75
C GLU A 61 -6.99 5.57 -12.53
N ALA A 62 -7.12 5.18 -11.25
CA ALA A 62 -7.62 3.87 -10.86
C ALA A 62 -9.04 3.58 -11.38
N ALA A 63 -9.86 4.61 -11.53
CA ALA A 63 -11.20 4.51 -12.12
C ALA A 63 -11.16 4.01 -13.59
N GLU A 64 -10.13 4.38 -14.36
CA GLU A 64 -9.97 3.90 -15.74
C GLU A 64 -9.58 2.42 -15.77
N VAL A 65 -8.74 1.96 -14.83
CA VAL A 65 -8.44 0.51 -14.67
C VAL A 65 -9.72 -0.25 -14.32
N ALA A 66 -10.51 0.26 -13.38
CA ALA A 66 -11.80 -0.35 -13.03
C ALA A 66 -12.78 -0.37 -14.21
N ALA A 67 -12.76 0.64 -15.09
CA ALA A 67 -13.57 0.66 -16.31
C ALA A 67 -13.13 -0.44 -17.31
N VAL A 68 -11.83 -0.66 -17.47
CA VAL A 68 -11.32 -1.78 -18.29
C VAL A 68 -11.84 -3.12 -17.77
N LEU A 69 -11.80 -3.36 -16.46
CA LEU A 69 -12.30 -4.58 -15.83
C LEU A 69 -13.83 -4.72 -15.95
N ALA A 70 -14.57 -3.61 -16.01
CA ALA A 70 -16.02 -3.65 -16.24
C ALA A 70 -16.38 -4.07 -17.67
N GLU A 71 -15.56 -3.69 -18.65
CA GLU A 71 -15.75 -4.04 -20.06
C GLU A 71 -15.17 -5.41 -20.41
N LYS A 72 -14.05 -5.78 -19.79
CA LYS A 72 -13.28 -7.02 -20.02
C LYS A 72 -12.96 -7.66 -18.67
N PRO A 73 -13.90 -8.42 -18.11
CA PRO A 73 -13.69 -9.01 -16.77
C PRO A 73 -12.46 -9.93 -16.68
N GLU A 74 -12.07 -10.56 -17.79
CA GLU A 74 -10.89 -11.42 -17.88
C GLU A 74 -9.55 -10.65 -17.90
N ALA A 75 -9.57 -9.32 -18.02
CA ALA A 75 -8.37 -8.50 -17.94
C ALA A 75 -7.78 -8.51 -16.52
N LEU A 76 -6.49 -8.17 -16.42
CA LEU A 76 -5.78 -8.04 -15.15
C LEU A 76 -5.67 -6.57 -14.78
N GLY A 77 -6.24 -6.16 -13.66
CA GLY A 77 -6.13 -4.80 -13.17
C GLY A 77 -5.47 -4.73 -11.81
N LEU A 78 -4.39 -3.97 -11.69
CA LEU A 78 -3.78 -3.66 -10.40
C LEU A 78 -4.46 -2.42 -9.82
N LEU A 79 -5.21 -2.60 -8.74
CA LEU A 79 -6.02 -1.56 -8.11
C LEU A 79 -5.63 -1.35 -6.64
N PRO A 80 -5.53 -0.10 -6.18
CA PRO A 80 -5.45 0.19 -4.75
C PRO A 80 -6.83 0.12 -4.10
N GLN A 81 -6.87 -0.04 -2.77
CA GLN A 81 -8.07 0.25 -2.00
C GLN A 81 -8.35 1.76 -1.98
N PRO A 82 -9.61 2.18 -1.97
CA PRO A 82 -10.87 1.41 -2.00
C PRO A 82 -11.35 1.01 -3.41
N PHE A 83 -10.60 1.31 -4.48
CA PHE A 83 -11.01 1.06 -5.86
C PHE A 83 -11.18 -0.42 -6.17
N ALA A 84 -10.32 -1.29 -5.60
CA ALA A 84 -10.46 -2.73 -5.73
C ALA A 84 -11.82 -3.20 -5.17
N THR A 85 -12.15 -2.83 -3.94
CA THR A 85 -13.44 -3.14 -3.33
C THR A 85 -14.61 -2.60 -4.14
N ALA A 86 -14.56 -1.36 -4.59
CA ALA A 86 -15.64 -0.76 -5.41
C ALA A 86 -15.84 -1.51 -6.73
N ALA A 87 -14.77 -1.97 -7.39
CA ALA A 87 -14.85 -2.78 -8.60
C ALA A 87 -15.51 -4.15 -8.34
N LEU A 88 -15.10 -4.83 -7.27
CA LEU A 88 -15.67 -6.13 -6.85
C LEU A 88 -17.15 -6.04 -6.48
N MET A 89 -17.55 -4.97 -5.81
CA MET A 89 -18.95 -4.75 -5.44
C MET A 89 -19.82 -4.50 -6.67
N LYS A 90 -19.30 -3.75 -7.63
CA LYS A 90 -20.00 -3.37 -8.85
C LYS A 90 -20.11 -4.52 -9.85
N ASN A 91 -19.11 -5.38 -9.92
CA ASN A 91 -19.07 -6.52 -10.84
C ASN A 91 -18.71 -7.82 -10.09
N LYS A 92 -19.71 -8.66 -9.82
CA LYS A 92 -19.56 -9.91 -9.06
C LYS A 92 -18.83 -11.03 -9.82
N SER A 93 -18.50 -10.83 -11.10
CA SER A 93 -17.61 -11.75 -11.81
C SER A 93 -16.13 -11.50 -11.51
N LEU A 94 -15.79 -10.34 -10.93
CA LEU A 94 -14.45 -10.01 -10.53
C LEU A 94 -14.11 -10.60 -9.15
N ARG A 95 -12.82 -10.85 -8.93
CA ARG A 95 -12.24 -11.23 -7.64
C ARG A 95 -10.89 -10.56 -7.45
N ALA A 96 -10.48 -10.37 -6.21
CA ALA A 96 -9.08 -10.09 -5.90
C ALA A 96 -8.32 -11.42 -6.02
N ALA A 97 -7.56 -11.56 -7.10
CA ALA A 97 -6.82 -12.78 -7.36
C ALA A 97 -5.55 -12.87 -6.53
N LEU A 98 -4.84 -11.75 -6.39
CA LEU A 98 -3.62 -11.67 -5.58
C LEU A 98 -3.67 -10.43 -4.68
N ASP A 99 -3.27 -10.59 -3.42
CA ASP A 99 -2.88 -9.51 -2.52
C ASP A 99 -1.39 -9.24 -2.69
N MET A 100 -1.05 -8.08 -3.22
CA MET A 100 0.35 -7.76 -3.53
C MET A 100 1.20 -7.56 -2.27
N ASN A 101 0.59 -7.24 -1.12
CA ASN A 101 1.31 -7.20 0.15
C ASN A 101 1.72 -8.61 0.62
N GLU A 102 0.82 -9.59 0.49
CA GLU A 102 1.14 -10.98 0.81
C GLU A 102 2.22 -11.53 -0.14
N GLU A 103 2.13 -11.23 -1.44
CA GLU A 103 3.15 -11.65 -2.41
C GLU A 103 4.51 -11.01 -2.10
N TRP A 104 4.53 -9.72 -1.72
CA TRP A 104 5.74 -9.04 -1.28
C TRP A 104 6.34 -9.68 -0.03
N GLU A 105 5.52 -9.97 0.99
CA GLU A 105 6.00 -10.57 2.25
C GLU A 105 6.65 -11.94 2.04
N LYS A 106 6.14 -12.76 1.12
CA LYS A 106 6.75 -14.05 0.75
C LYS A 106 8.18 -13.88 0.22
N LEU A 107 8.46 -12.78 -0.49
CA LEU A 107 9.74 -12.51 -1.16
C LEU A 107 10.71 -11.72 -0.29
N SER A 108 10.22 -10.89 0.60
CA SER A 108 11.04 -9.96 1.39
C SER A 108 11.89 -10.62 2.49
N GLY A 109 11.73 -11.94 2.70
CA GLY A 109 12.51 -12.67 3.70
C GLY A 109 12.30 -12.21 5.14
N GLY A 110 11.12 -11.62 5.44
CA GLY A 110 10.81 -11.06 6.75
C GLY A 110 11.28 -9.61 6.98
N MET A 111 11.77 -8.93 5.93
CA MET A 111 12.14 -7.50 5.99
C MET A 111 10.95 -6.55 6.02
N GLY A 112 9.74 -7.07 6.26
CA GLY A 112 8.50 -6.31 6.39
C GLY A 112 7.67 -6.26 5.11
N GLY A 113 6.40 -5.86 5.27
CA GLY A 113 5.45 -5.69 4.17
C GLY A 113 5.70 -4.42 3.35
N MET A 114 4.89 -4.24 2.33
CA MET A 114 4.88 -3.00 1.54
C MET A 114 4.52 -1.80 2.43
N VAL A 115 5.29 -0.73 2.33
CA VAL A 115 4.98 0.55 2.98
C VAL A 115 4.39 1.50 1.94
N THR A 116 3.10 1.80 2.05
CA THR A 116 2.41 2.68 1.12
C THR A 116 2.39 4.13 1.60
N GLY A 117 2.20 4.35 2.90
CA GLY A 117 2.07 5.69 3.45
C GLY A 117 2.93 5.91 4.68
N VAL A 118 3.57 7.08 4.74
CA VAL A 118 4.32 7.55 5.90
C VAL A 118 3.94 8.99 6.23
N THR A 119 4.02 9.34 7.50
CA THR A 119 3.94 10.73 7.94
C THR A 119 5.35 11.31 7.98
N ILE A 120 5.56 12.45 7.37
CA ILE A 120 6.82 13.20 7.41
C ILE A 120 6.62 14.51 8.15
N VAL A 121 7.66 14.95 8.86
CA VAL A 121 7.71 16.24 9.55
C VAL A 121 9.00 16.98 9.16
N ARG A 122 8.92 18.29 9.01
CA ARG A 122 10.10 19.10 8.74
C ARG A 122 10.94 19.21 10.02
N ASN A 123 12.26 19.10 9.92
CA ASN A 123 13.16 19.16 11.07
C ASN A 123 12.99 20.45 11.89
N GLU A 124 12.88 21.60 11.24
CA GLU A 124 12.64 22.89 11.90
C GLU A 124 11.36 22.87 12.76
N PHE A 125 10.26 22.29 12.23
CA PHE A 125 9.01 22.16 12.97
C PHE A 125 9.16 21.19 14.15
N LEU A 126 9.86 20.08 13.95
CA LEU A 126 10.10 19.10 14.99
C LEU A 126 10.93 19.71 16.15
N GLU A 127 11.98 20.48 15.84
CA GLU A 127 12.83 21.13 16.84
C GLU A 127 12.07 22.18 17.67
N GLU A 128 11.17 22.94 17.03
CA GLU A 128 10.40 24.00 17.68
C GLU A 128 9.14 23.49 18.39
N HIS A 129 8.58 22.36 17.93
CA HIS A 129 7.24 21.89 18.33
C HIS A 129 7.19 20.37 18.59
N GLU A 130 8.21 19.83 19.24
CA GLU A 130 8.31 18.39 19.51
C GLU A 130 7.07 17.84 20.26
N ASP A 131 6.53 18.59 21.22
CA ASP A 131 5.34 18.20 21.96
C ASP A 131 4.09 18.08 21.06
N ALA A 132 3.95 18.95 20.05
CA ALA A 132 2.87 18.86 19.07
C ALA A 132 3.01 17.63 18.16
N VAL A 133 4.23 17.24 17.81
CA VAL A 133 4.50 16.02 17.04
C VAL A 133 4.14 14.78 17.85
N ARG A 134 4.50 14.72 19.13
CA ARG A 134 4.12 13.61 20.03
C ARG A 134 2.61 13.51 20.20
N GLU A 135 1.94 14.64 20.41
CA GLU A 135 0.47 14.65 20.54
C GLU A 135 -0.20 14.19 19.26
N PHE A 136 0.25 14.66 18.07
CA PHE A 136 -0.22 14.18 16.79
C PHE A 136 -0.06 12.66 16.63
N LEU A 137 1.10 12.11 16.99
CA LEU A 137 1.36 10.67 16.87
C LEU A 137 0.46 9.85 17.79
N ARG A 138 0.22 10.33 19.02
CA ARG A 138 -0.72 9.70 19.97
C ARG A 138 -2.14 9.70 19.42
N GLU A 139 -2.62 10.85 18.94
CA GLU A 139 -3.97 10.98 18.37
C GLU A 139 -4.13 10.15 17.09
N HIS A 140 -3.09 10.09 16.27
CA HIS A 140 -3.09 9.27 15.07
C HIS A 140 -3.16 7.77 15.40
N GLU A 141 -2.41 7.31 16.40
CA GLU A 141 -2.47 5.92 16.89
C GLU A 141 -3.87 5.56 17.40
N GLU A 142 -4.46 6.43 18.23
CA GLU A 142 -5.82 6.27 18.74
C GLU A 142 -6.86 6.23 17.61
N SER A 143 -6.70 7.10 16.60
CA SER A 143 -7.58 7.17 15.43
C SER A 143 -7.48 5.90 14.56
N ALA A 144 -6.27 5.44 14.26
CA ALA A 144 -6.06 4.20 13.50
C ALA A 144 -6.62 2.99 14.24
N ALA A 145 -6.38 2.90 15.55
CA ALA A 145 -6.92 1.84 16.40
C ALA A 145 -8.46 1.89 16.49
N ALA A 146 -9.06 3.09 16.54
CA ALA A 146 -10.51 3.27 16.55
C ALA A 146 -11.14 2.82 15.23
N LEU A 147 -10.54 3.19 14.09
CA LEU A 147 -10.99 2.78 12.76
C LEU A 147 -10.99 1.26 12.60
N ASN A 148 -9.91 0.61 13.00
CA ASN A 148 -9.78 -0.86 12.88
C ASN A 148 -10.69 -1.62 13.85
N ARG A 149 -11.02 -1.02 15.00
CA ARG A 149 -11.93 -1.62 16.00
C ARG A 149 -13.41 -1.45 15.64
N ASP A 150 -13.76 -0.34 15.04
CA ASP A 150 -15.14 0.03 14.67
C ASP A 150 -15.19 0.55 13.24
N PRO A 151 -15.09 -0.35 12.25
CA PRO A 151 -15.10 0.03 10.84
C PRO A 151 -16.46 0.60 10.40
N GLU A 152 -17.56 0.30 11.08
CA GLU A 152 -18.88 0.86 10.78
C GLU A 152 -18.91 2.38 11.02
N THR A 153 -18.49 2.82 12.22
CA THR A 153 -18.32 4.25 12.51
C THR A 153 -17.28 4.89 11.59
N GLY A 154 -16.17 4.18 11.32
CA GLY A 154 -15.13 4.64 10.40
C GLY A 154 -15.65 4.86 8.98
N ALA A 155 -16.50 3.98 8.46
CA ALA A 155 -17.10 4.09 7.15
C ALA A 155 -18.00 5.33 7.03
N ALA A 156 -18.86 5.57 8.02
CA ALA A 156 -19.72 6.75 8.07
C ALA A 156 -18.88 8.06 8.06
N LEU A 157 -17.81 8.11 8.86
CA LEU A 157 -16.90 9.26 8.91
C LEU A 157 -16.13 9.46 7.60
N ALA A 158 -15.67 8.40 6.94
CA ALA A 158 -14.98 8.47 5.66
C ALA A 158 -15.89 9.04 4.55
N VAL A 159 -17.18 8.66 4.54
CA VAL A 159 -18.16 9.22 3.61
C VAL A 159 -18.46 10.69 3.95
N GLN A 160 -18.65 11.02 5.22
CA GLN A 160 -18.86 12.39 5.67
C GLN A 160 -17.70 13.32 5.28
N ALA A 161 -16.46 12.80 5.35
CA ALA A 161 -15.25 13.51 4.95
C ALA A 161 -15.04 13.56 3.41
N GLY A 162 -15.90 12.88 2.62
CA GLY A 162 -15.79 12.84 1.16
C GLY A 162 -14.64 11.96 0.64
N ILE A 163 -14.11 11.05 1.47
CA ILE A 163 -12.99 10.17 1.10
C ILE A 163 -13.50 9.01 0.24
N VAL A 164 -14.67 8.46 0.55
CA VAL A 164 -15.29 7.34 -0.16
C VAL A 164 -16.73 7.72 -0.54
N ALA A 165 -17.21 7.27 -1.69
CA ALA A 165 -18.52 7.65 -2.22
C ALA A 165 -19.72 7.00 -1.50
N GLY A 166 -19.51 5.90 -0.75
CA GLY A 166 -20.58 5.17 -0.09
C GLY A 166 -20.11 4.37 1.11
N GLU A 167 -20.94 4.32 2.17
CA GLU A 167 -20.62 3.62 3.42
C GLU A 167 -20.38 2.12 3.23
N GLU A 168 -21.16 1.49 2.34
CA GLU A 168 -21.02 0.06 2.05
C GLU A 168 -19.63 -0.27 1.45
N ILE A 169 -19.16 0.59 0.51
CA ILE A 169 -17.80 0.45 -0.05
C ILE A 169 -16.75 0.70 1.03
N ALA A 170 -16.93 1.75 1.85
CA ALA A 170 -16.00 2.08 2.91
C ALA A 170 -15.88 0.94 3.93
N LEU A 171 -17.01 0.39 4.37
CA LEU A 171 -17.07 -0.72 5.35
C LEU A 171 -16.31 -1.96 4.85
N GLU A 172 -16.52 -2.35 3.59
CA GLU A 172 -15.84 -3.51 2.99
C GLU A 172 -14.36 -3.22 2.70
N ALA A 173 -13.98 -1.96 2.40
CA ALA A 173 -12.61 -1.59 2.07
C ALA A 173 -11.72 -1.37 3.30
N ILE A 174 -12.23 -0.85 4.41
CA ILE A 174 -11.44 -0.49 5.59
C ILE A 174 -10.53 -1.63 6.08
N PRO A 175 -10.98 -2.88 6.22
CA PRO A 175 -10.10 -3.99 6.64
C PRO A 175 -8.95 -4.27 5.66
N GLN A 176 -9.11 -3.88 4.40
CA GLN A 176 -8.15 -4.09 3.32
C GLN A 176 -7.24 -2.87 3.06
N CYS A 177 -7.53 -1.75 3.74
CA CYS A 177 -6.73 -0.52 3.61
C CYS A 177 -5.46 -0.54 4.45
N ASN A 178 -5.28 -1.53 5.32
CA ASN A 178 -4.09 -1.69 6.17
C ASN A 178 -3.67 -0.39 6.88
N VAL A 179 -4.67 0.38 7.37
CA VAL A 179 -4.44 1.60 8.14
C VAL A 179 -3.82 1.26 9.47
N THR A 180 -2.73 1.92 9.80
CA THR A 180 -1.92 1.60 10.98
C THR A 180 -1.28 2.86 11.57
N CYS A 181 -0.59 2.71 12.70
CA CYS A 181 0.32 3.71 13.25
C CYS A 181 1.55 3.00 13.79
N ILE A 182 2.55 2.78 12.92
CA ILE A 182 3.81 2.14 13.28
C ILE A 182 4.86 3.22 13.49
N GLN A 183 5.51 3.20 14.65
CA GLN A 183 6.43 4.24 15.12
C GLN A 183 7.75 3.64 15.63
N GLY A 184 8.71 4.51 15.90
CA GLY A 184 9.97 4.16 16.58
C GLY A 184 10.78 3.08 15.86
N LYS A 185 11.26 2.12 16.62
CA LYS A 185 12.16 1.06 16.11
C LYS A 185 11.48 0.20 15.03
N GLU A 186 10.22 -0.15 15.21
CA GLU A 186 9.48 -0.96 14.25
C GLU A 186 9.28 -0.21 12.92
N LEU A 187 8.95 1.11 12.98
CA LEU A 187 8.90 1.96 11.78
C LEU A 187 10.21 1.90 11.03
N ARG A 188 11.32 2.12 11.73
CA ARG A 188 12.66 2.11 11.12
C ARG A 188 12.97 0.78 10.45
N GLU A 189 12.76 -0.34 11.14
CA GLU A 189 13.05 -1.67 10.62
C GLU A 189 12.24 -1.98 9.35
N LYS A 190 10.92 -1.71 9.38
CA LYS A 190 10.04 -1.94 8.24
C LYS A 190 10.35 -1.02 7.05
N LEU A 191 10.50 0.28 7.32
CA LEU A 191 10.75 1.26 6.25
C LEU A 191 12.14 1.07 5.64
N GLU A 192 13.16 0.83 6.45
CA GLU A 192 14.51 0.55 5.95
C GLU A 192 14.57 -0.75 5.14
N GLY A 193 13.86 -1.80 5.57
CA GLY A 193 13.72 -3.04 4.82
C GLY A 193 13.07 -2.81 3.46
N TYR A 194 11.95 -2.09 3.44
CA TYR A 194 11.24 -1.73 2.21
C TYR A 194 12.11 -0.89 1.26
N LEU A 195 12.77 0.15 1.76
CA LEU A 195 13.66 1.00 0.96
C LEU A 195 14.87 0.23 0.41
N LYS A 196 15.43 -0.73 1.16
CA LYS A 196 16.52 -1.60 0.67
C LYS A 196 16.08 -2.45 -0.51
N VAL A 197 14.88 -3.00 -0.48
CA VAL A 197 14.32 -3.76 -1.61
C VAL A 197 14.17 -2.85 -2.83
N LEU A 198 13.56 -1.68 -2.67
CA LEU A 198 13.41 -0.70 -3.76
C LEU A 198 14.78 -0.26 -4.33
N ALA A 199 15.75 0.02 -3.46
CA ALA A 199 17.10 0.41 -3.86
C ALA A 199 17.85 -0.70 -4.63
N GLY A 200 17.60 -1.96 -4.27
CA GLY A 200 18.14 -3.12 -4.98
C GLY A 200 17.57 -3.27 -6.38
N PHE A 201 16.33 -2.85 -6.57
CA PHE A 201 15.65 -2.84 -7.85
C PHE A 201 16.02 -1.60 -8.69
N ASP A 202 15.89 -0.40 -8.13
CA ASP A 202 16.28 0.87 -8.74
C ASP A 202 16.56 1.92 -7.65
N GLN A 203 17.80 2.41 -7.58
CA GLN A 203 18.19 3.42 -6.60
C GLN A 203 17.50 4.78 -6.79
N GLU A 204 17.06 5.10 -8.00
CA GLU A 204 16.34 6.36 -8.27
C GLU A 204 15.00 6.41 -7.53
N LEU A 205 14.36 5.25 -7.28
CA LEU A 205 13.10 5.16 -6.53
C LEU A 205 13.20 5.67 -5.08
N ILE A 206 14.39 5.67 -4.51
CA ILE A 206 14.66 6.14 -3.14
C ILE A 206 15.47 7.43 -3.09
N GLY A 207 15.63 8.13 -4.23
CA GLY A 207 16.43 9.36 -4.31
C GLY A 207 17.94 9.14 -4.33
N GLY A 208 18.41 7.94 -4.73
CA GLY A 208 19.82 7.61 -4.99
C GLY A 208 20.56 6.99 -3.82
N SER A 209 20.09 7.11 -2.58
CA SER A 209 20.72 6.50 -1.40
C SER A 209 19.72 6.22 -0.29
N LEU A 210 20.02 5.22 0.54
CA LEU A 210 19.23 4.97 1.74
C LEU A 210 19.33 6.16 2.70
N PRO A 211 18.23 6.51 3.40
CA PRO A 211 18.24 7.57 4.39
C PRO A 211 19.21 7.29 5.54
N GLU A 212 19.80 8.37 6.09
CA GLU A 212 20.61 8.31 7.30
C GLU A 212 19.74 8.13 8.56
N GLU A 213 20.37 7.81 9.69
CA GLU A 213 19.69 7.56 10.97
C GLU A 213 18.77 8.72 11.41
N ALA A 214 19.20 9.95 11.18
CA ALA A 214 18.46 11.17 11.51
C ALA A 214 17.14 11.34 10.72
N PHE A 215 16.93 10.59 9.66
CA PHE A 215 15.68 10.56 8.91
C PHE A 215 14.52 9.94 9.70
N TYR A 216 14.85 9.02 10.61
CA TYR A 216 13.83 8.27 11.36
C TYR A 216 13.60 8.95 12.71
N TYR A 217 12.41 9.51 12.90
CA TYR A 217 12.04 10.06 14.21
C TYR A 217 11.94 8.93 15.24
N MET A 218 12.71 9.09 16.32
CA MET A 218 12.71 8.20 17.48
C MET A 218 12.30 9.01 18.69
N ASP A 219 11.11 8.75 19.25
CA ASP A 219 10.67 9.47 20.46
C ASP A 219 11.64 9.21 21.61
N PRO A 220 12.29 10.26 22.14
CA PRO A 220 13.21 10.10 23.28
C PRO A 220 12.50 9.60 24.55
N ALA A 221 11.19 9.81 24.68
CA ALA A 221 10.41 9.35 25.82
C ALA A 221 9.97 7.88 25.72
N GLY A 222 9.80 7.36 24.49
CA GLY A 222 9.43 5.96 24.24
C GLY A 222 10.47 4.93 24.67
N ASN A 223 11.73 5.33 24.78
CA ASN A 223 12.81 4.48 25.29
C ASN A 223 12.83 4.27 26.81
N ARG A 224 11.97 4.94 27.58
CA ARG A 224 11.95 4.86 29.06
C ARG A 224 11.00 3.80 29.63
N THR A 225 10.25 3.10 28.80
CA THR A 225 9.21 2.13 29.26
C THR A 225 9.58 0.66 29.09
N GLN A 226 10.85 0.35 28.79
CA GLN A 226 11.34 -1.05 28.68
C GLN A 226 12.55 -1.33 29.60
N GLU A 227 12.62 -0.70 30.78
CA GLU A 227 13.49 -1.15 31.89
C GLU A 227 12.68 -1.78 33.03
#